data_9996bd6c47be5ab4201a67d2aac013c9
#
_entry.id   9996bd6c47be5ab4201a67d2aac013c9
#
_cell.length_a   1.000
_cell.length_b   1.000
_cell.length_c   1.000
_cell.angle_alpha   90.00
_cell.angle_beta   90.00
_cell.angle_gamma   90.00
#
_symmetry.space_group_name_H-M   'P 1'
#
loop_
_entity.id
_entity.type
_entity.pdbx_description
1 polymer ?
#
loop_
_entity_poly.entity_id
_entity_poly.type
_entity_poly.pdbx_seq_one_letter_code
_entity_poly.pdbx_strand_id
1 'polypeptide(L)'
;VPDPVLRAQAISKNFGAVVALHDVSMDLTPGEITGLVGDNGAGKSTLVKIISGVLRPDAGTIEFAGRPVDFASPAEARASGIETVYQDLALAGNLAVWANVYLGRELTIGPKFLHVLDKRAMLTNTREMLRQYAMNLPPIDRPVEALSGGQRQIVAIARAGAWGSKLVLMDEPTAALGVAETKAVEEVILGLRSRGLSVLVISHNLDQVFRITDRIWVLRRGKLIGERETARTKPDEIVGMITGAAALDRRS
;
A
#
# COMPACT_ATOMS: atom_id res chain seq x y z
N VAL A 1 16.76 -16.29 -6.83
CA VAL A 1 15.78 -15.19 -6.58
C VAL A 1 14.90 -15.69 -5.45
N PRO A 2 14.67 -14.92 -4.38
CA PRO A 2 13.76 -15.35 -3.31
C PRO A 2 12.35 -15.51 -3.87
N ASP A 3 11.56 -16.42 -3.25
CA ASP A 3 10.16 -16.57 -3.62
C ASP A 3 9.41 -15.24 -3.39
N PRO A 4 8.54 -14.81 -4.31
CA PRO A 4 7.81 -13.56 -4.16
C PRO A 4 6.86 -13.59 -2.95
N VAL A 5 6.68 -12.44 -2.28
CA VAL A 5 5.69 -12.29 -1.22
C VAL A 5 4.27 -12.35 -1.79
N LEU A 6 4.09 -11.85 -3.01
CA LEU A 6 2.85 -11.92 -3.76
C LEU A 6 3.19 -12.23 -5.23
N ARG A 7 2.46 -13.18 -5.81
CA ARG A 7 2.48 -13.47 -7.25
C ARG A 7 1.07 -13.37 -7.79
N ALA A 8 0.85 -12.48 -8.74
CA ALA A 8 -0.37 -12.39 -9.53
C ALA A 8 -0.11 -12.95 -10.92
N GLN A 9 -0.95 -13.86 -11.41
CA GLN A 9 -0.79 -14.52 -12.70
C GLN A 9 -2.05 -14.36 -13.55
N ALA A 10 -1.90 -13.80 -14.76
CA ALA A 10 -2.93 -13.67 -15.77
C ALA A 10 -4.23 -12.98 -15.28
N ILE A 11 -4.10 -12.01 -14.35
CA ILE A 11 -5.23 -11.31 -13.76
C ILE A 11 -5.98 -10.51 -14.81
N SER A 12 -7.26 -10.80 -14.96
CA SER A 12 -8.16 -10.07 -15.85
C SER A 12 -9.39 -9.58 -15.10
N LYS A 13 -9.89 -8.38 -15.46
CA LYS A 13 -11.09 -7.78 -14.88
C LYS A 13 -11.81 -6.89 -15.85
N ASN A 14 -13.12 -7.13 -16.00
CA ASN A 14 -14.00 -6.35 -16.83
C ASN A 14 -15.12 -5.69 -15.99
N PHE A 15 -15.54 -4.51 -16.38
CA PHE A 15 -16.72 -3.83 -15.86
C PHE A 15 -17.67 -3.56 -17.03
N GLY A 16 -18.59 -4.48 -17.26
CA GLY A 16 -19.41 -4.46 -18.48
C GLY A 16 -18.54 -4.54 -19.72
N ALA A 17 -18.62 -3.54 -20.61
CA ALA A 17 -17.81 -3.45 -21.83
C ALA A 17 -16.38 -2.90 -21.60
N VAL A 18 -16.08 -2.42 -20.40
CA VAL A 18 -14.77 -1.82 -20.11
C VAL A 18 -13.82 -2.88 -19.58
N VAL A 19 -12.73 -3.15 -20.31
CA VAL A 19 -11.63 -4.00 -19.86
C VAL A 19 -10.70 -3.19 -18.97
N ALA A 20 -10.77 -3.42 -17.67
CA ALA A 20 -9.93 -2.73 -16.68
C ALA A 20 -8.54 -3.36 -16.53
N LEU A 21 -8.46 -4.70 -16.59
CA LEU A 21 -7.20 -5.46 -16.57
C LEU A 21 -7.30 -6.60 -17.58
N HIS A 22 -6.21 -6.87 -18.28
CA HIS A 22 -6.12 -7.92 -19.27
C HIS A 22 -4.78 -8.65 -19.16
N ASP A 23 -4.81 -9.88 -18.69
CA ASP A 23 -3.65 -10.78 -18.57
C ASP A 23 -2.46 -10.15 -17.82
N VAL A 24 -2.74 -9.56 -16.65
CA VAL A 24 -1.75 -8.88 -15.82
C VAL A 24 -1.04 -9.91 -14.94
N SER A 25 0.28 -10.03 -15.12
CA SER A 25 1.13 -10.93 -14.30
C SER A 25 2.25 -10.11 -13.67
N MET A 26 2.35 -10.15 -12.33
CA MET A 26 3.40 -9.44 -11.59
C MET A 26 3.78 -10.20 -10.31
N ASP A 27 5.04 -10.07 -9.94
CA ASP A 27 5.60 -10.59 -8.70
C ASP A 27 6.08 -9.43 -7.81
N LEU A 28 5.87 -9.53 -6.49
CA LEU A 28 6.41 -8.60 -5.50
C LEU A 28 7.48 -9.30 -4.69
N THR A 29 8.67 -8.72 -4.64
CA THR A 29 9.82 -9.26 -3.90
C THR A 29 9.65 -8.99 -2.40
N PRO A 30 9.96 -9.96 -1.51
CA PRO A 30 9.93 -9.74 -0.07
C PRO A 30 10.89 -8.61 0.36
N GLY A 31 10.41 -7.71 1.22
CA GLY A 31 11.21 -6.63 1.80
C GLY A 31 11.58 -5.51 0.83
N GLU A 32 11.01 -5.47 -0.38
CA GLU A 32 11.20 -4.38 -1.34
C GLU A 32 10.01 -3.43 -1.38
N ILE A 33 10.27 -2.18 -1.78
CA ILE A 33 9.25 -1.21 -2.15
C ILE A 33 9.10 -1.23 -3.66
N THR A 34 7.93 -1.66 -4.13
CA THR A 34 7.58 -1.69 -5.54
C THR A 34 6.67 -0.52 -5.90
N GLY A 35 7.03 0.26 -6.90
CA GLY A 35 6.19 1.31 -7.49
C GLY A 35 5.30 0.74 -8.60
N LEU A 36 4.01 1.04 -8.58
CA LEU A 36 3.09 0.76 -9.69
C LEU A 36 2.66 2.09 -10.31
N VAL A 37 3.17 2.36 -11.52
CA VAL A 37 2.93 3.61 -12.24
C VAL A 37 2.12 3.39 -13.51
N GLY A 38 1.56 4.48 -14.05
CA GLY A 38 0.75 4.46 -15.27
C GLY A 38 -0.26 5.59 -15.27
N ASP A 39 -0.88 5.86 -16.42
CA ASP A 39 -1.89 6.90 -16.58
C ASP A 39 -3.14 6.68 -15.71
N ASN A 40 -3.95 7.73 -15.58
CA ASN A 40 -5.29 7.60 -15.00
C ASN A 40 -6.12 6.64 -15.86
N GLY A 41 -6.83 5.73 -15.19
CA GLY A 41 -7.58 4.68 -15.88
C GLY A 41 -6.74 3.50 -16.40
N ALA A 42 -5.43 3.45 -16.12
CA ALA A 42 -4.57 2.33 -16.54
C ALA A 42 -4.92 0.99 -15.87
N GLY A 43 -5.72 0.99 -14.78
CA GLY A 43 -6.11 -0.22 -14.04
C GLY A 43 -5.42 -0.39 -12.68
N LYS A 44 -4.56 0.54 -12.26
CA LYS A 44 -3.77 0.44 -11.00
C LYS A 44 -4.63 0.19 -9.76
N SER A 45 -5.62 1.04 -9.51
CA SER A 45 -6.52 0.89 -8.36
C SER A 45 -7.41 -0.36 -8.46
N THR A 46 -7.73 -0.85 -9.68
CA THR A 46 -8.43 -2.12 -9.88
C THR A 46 -7.56 -3.29 -9.43
N LEU A 47 -6.28 -3.30 -9.80
CA LEU A 47 -5.34 -4.33 -9.38
C LEU A 47 -5.17 -4.35 -7.86
N VAL A 48 -4.99 -3.17 -7.23
CA VAL A 48 -4.92 -3.08 -5.77
C VAL A 48 -6.21 -3.56 -5.10
N LYS A 49 -7.38 -3.21 -5.62
CA LYS A 49 -8.66 -3.71 -5.10
C LYS A 49 -8.80 -5.22 -5.21
N ILE A 50 -8.22 -5.85 -6.23
CA ILE A 50 -8.18 -7.31 -6.36
C ILE A 50 -7.23 -7.91 -5.31
N ILE A 51 -6.01 -7.41 -5.19
CA ILE A 51 -5.02 -7.90 -4.23
C ILE A 51 -5.52 -7.72 -2.77
N SER A 52 -6.24 -6.63 -2.50
CA SER A 52 -6.80 -6.34 -1.17
C SER A 52 -8.13 -7.06 -0.86
N GLY A 53 -8.65 -7.89 -1.77
CA GLY A 53 -9.90 -8.63 -1.58
C GLY A 53 -11.19 -7.79 -1.66
N VAL A 54 -11.11 -6.54 -2.17
CA VAL A 54 -12.29 -5.69 -2.45
C VAL A 54 -13.03 -6.15 -3.71
N LEU A 55 -12.27 -6.64 -4.70
CA LEU A 55 -12.78 -7.15 -5.97
C LEU A 55 -12.23 -8.55 -6.23
N ARG A 56 -13.02 -9.41 -6.85
CA ARG A 56 -12.54 -10.66 -7.42
C ARG A 56 -12.12 -10.46 -8.88
N PRO A 57 -11.01 -11.07 -9.32
CA PRO A 57 -10.67 -11.11 -10.73
C PRO A 57 -11.70 -11.96 -11.49
N ASP A 58 -11.86 -11.71 -12.79
CA ASP A 58 -12.69 -12.55 -13.67
C ASP A 58 -11.90 -13.76 -14.18
N ALA A 59 -10.56 -13.64 -14.23
CA ALA A 59 -9.62 -14.72 -14.54
C ALA A 59 -8.26 -14.45 -13.89
N GLY A 60 -7.44 -15.50 -13.79
CA GLY A 60 -6.12 -15.46 -13.18
C GLY A 60 -6.12 -15.94 -11.74
N THR A 61 -4.94 -15.98 -11.14
CA THR A 61 -4.72 -16.49 -9.78
C THR A 61 -3.78 -15.57 -9.00
N ILE A 62 -3.92 -15.59 -7.67
CA ILE A 62 -3.02 -14.90 -6.75
C ILE A 62 -2.44 -15.93 -5.79
N GLU A 63 -1.12 -15.87 -5.60
CA GLU A 63 -0.43 -16.54 -4.52
C GLU A 63 0.11 -15.49 -3.55
N PHE A 64 -0.05 -15.72 -2.25
CA PHE A 64 0.48 -14.87 -1.20
C PHE A 64 1.26 -15.69 -0.18
N ALA A 65 2.51 -15.31 0.07
CA ALA A 65 3.44 -16.02 0.94
C ALA A 65 3.52 -17.53 0.61
N GLY A 66 3.61 -17.85 -0.69
CA GLY A 66 3.73 -19.21 -1.22
C GLY A 66 2.45 -20.07 -1.17
N ARG A 67 1.28 -19.44 -0.96
CA ARG A 67 -0.02 -20.13 -0.92
C ARG A 67 -1.00 -19.50 -1.89
N PRO A 68 -1.75 -20.31 -2.68
CA PRO A 68 -2.86 -19.79 -3.45
C PRO A 68 -3.90 -19.14 -2.54
N VAL A 69 -4.43 -17.97 -2.95
CA VAL A 69 -5.44 -17.23 -2.19
C VAL A 69 -6.57 -16.75 -3.12
N ASP A 70 -7.80 -16.76 -2.60
CA ASP A 70 -8.98 -16.15 -3.22
C ASP A 70 -9.74 -15.41 -2.12
N PHE A 71 -9.36 -14.16 -1.89
CA PHE A 71 -9.94 -13.36 -0.82
C PHE A 71 -11.39 -12.98 -1.15
N ALA A 72 -12.33 -13.40 -0.31
CA ALA A 72 -13.72 -13.03 -0.40
C ALA A 72 -14.00 -11.63 0.18
N SER A 73 -13.07 -11.09 0.96
CA SER A 73 -13.21 -9.79 1.63
C SER A 73 -11.86 -9.17 2.00
N PRO A 74 -11.80 -7.84 2.20
CA PRO A 74 -10.61 -7.18 2.75
C PRO A 74 -10.21 -7.68 4.15
N ALA A 75 -11.16 -8.22 4.92
CA ALA A 75 -10.87 -8.79 6.23
C ALA A 75 -10.01 -10.06 6.11
N GLU A 76 -10.26 -10.91 5.12
CA GLU A 76 -9.46 -12.10 4.84
C GLU A 76 -8.05 -11.75 4.35
N ALA A 77 -7.92 -10.75 3.46
CA ALA A 77 -6.62 -10.26 3.00
C ALA A 77 -5.79 -9.74 4.19
N ARG A 78 -6.43 -8.95 5.09
CA ARG A 78 -5.78 -8.48 6.32
C ARG A 78 -5.38 -9.62 7.27
N ALA A 79 -6.24 -10.60 7.47
CA ALA A 79 -5.93 -11.76 8.30
C ALA A 79 -4.74 -12.57 7.76
N SER A 80 -4.52 -12.53 6.44
CA SER A 80 -3.38 -13.17 5.78
C SER A 80 -2.09 -12.33 5.85
N GLY A 81 -2.18 -11.05 6.21
CA GLY A 81 -1.04 -10.12 6.34
C GLY A 81 -0.91 -9.11 5.20
N ILE A 82 -1.98 -8.84 4.44
CA ILE A 82 -2.05 -7.75 3.45
C ILE A 82 -2.82 -6.59 4.05
N GLU A 83 -2.17 -5.48 4.32
CA GLU A 83 -2.81 -4.24 4.78
C GLU A 83 -2.88 -3.23 3.64
N THR A 84 -3.92 -2.40 3.65
CA THR A 84 -4.12 -1.39 2.59
C THR A 84 -4.34 -0.01 3.20
N VAL A 85 -3.55 0.95 2.74
CA VAL A 85 -3.73 2.38 2.99
C VAL A 85 -4.34 2.98 1.73
N TYR A 86 -5.63 3.27 1.79
CA TYR A 86 -6.36 3.90 0.69
C TYR A 86 -6.14 5.41 0.70
N GLN A 87 -6.46 6.07 -0.40
CA GLN A 87 -6.44 7.52 -0.52
C GLN A 87 -7.36 8.19 0.54
N ASP A 88 -8.52 7.61 0.81
CA ASP A 88 -9.30 7.89 2.02
C ASP A 88 -8.74 7.00 3.15
N LEU A 89 -8.02 7.61 4.08
CA LEU A 89 -7.20 6.92 5.11
C LEU A 89 -7.99 5.97 6.03
N ALA A 90 -9.32 5.94 5.91
CA ALA A 90 -10.22 5.14 6.75
C ALA A 90 -9.91 5.34 8.25
N LEU A 91 -9.71 6.60 8.65
CA LEU A 91 -9.54 7.02 10.03
C LEU A 91 -10.84 7.67 10.55
N ALA A 92 -11.28 7.27 11.73
CA ALA A 92 -12.41 7.90 12.41
C ALA A 92 -11.95 9.24 13.00
N GLY A 93 -12.34 10.37 12.38
CA GLY A 93 -11.85 11.70 12.72
C GLY A 93 -12.07 12.11 14.17
N ASN A 94 -13.22 11.74 14.74
CA ASN A 94 -13.63 12.03 16.11
C ASN A 94 -12.96 11.15 17.18
N LEU A 95 -12.25 10.08 16.78
CA LEU A 95 -11.54 9.22 17.71
C LEU A 95 -10.08 9.65 17.86
N ALA A 96 -9.52 9.42 19.04
CA ALA A 96 -8.12 9.63 19.31
C ALA A 96 -7.22 8.74 18.43
N VAL A 97 -5.96 9.14 18.22
CA VAL A 97 -4.99 8.38 17.42
C VAL A 97 -4.86 6.94 17.92
N TRP A 98 -4.67 6.74 19.24
CA TRP A 98 -4.56 5.39 19.81
C TRP A 98 -5.79 4.53 19.54
N ALA A 99 -6.99 5.12 19.59
CA ALA A 99 -8.23 4.39 19.31
C ALA A 99 -8.34 4.02 17.83
N ASN A 100 -7.90 4.90 16.92
CA ASN A 100 -7.83 4.58 15.49
C ASN A 100 -6.85 3.44 15.18
N VAL A 101 -5.71 3.39 15.88
CA VAL A 101 -4.72 2.31 15.71
C VAL A 101 -5.32 0.95 16.08
N TYR A 102 -6.12 0.91 17.13
CA TYR A 102 -6.71 -0.31 17.66
C TYR A 102 -8.14 -0.59 17.17
N LEU A 103 -8.70 0.23 16.29
CA LEU A 103 -10.08 0.07 15.83
C LEU A 103 -10.31 -1.30 15.20
N GLY A 104 -11.21 -2.09 15.81
CA GLY A 104 -11.48 -3.48 15.44
C GLY A 104 -10.42 -4.50 15.90
N ARG A 105 -9.48 -4.07 16.76
CA ARG A 105 -8.40 -4.91 17.35
C ARG A 105 -8.13 -4.48 18.80
N GLU A 106 -9.17 -4.06 19.51
CA GLU A 106 -9.08 -3.50 20.84
C GLU A 106 -8.51 -4.52 21.84
N LEU A 107 -7.57 -4.06 22.67
CA LEU A 107 -7.09 -4.86 23.80
C LEU A 107 -8.09 -4.78 24.94
N THR A 108 -8.40 -5.93 25.53
CA THR A 108 -9.33 -6.04 26.65
C THR A 108 -8.66 -6.69 27.85
N ILE A 109 -9.07 -6.26 29.05
CA ILE A 109 -8.69 -6.84 30.34
C ILE A 109 -9.91 -7.42 31.05
N GLY A 110 -9.64 -8.35 31.98
CA GLY A 110 -10.68 -9.00 32.75
C GLY A 110 -11.33 -10.20 32.04
N PRO A 111 -12.44 -10.70 32.56
CA PRO A 111 -13.17 -11.84 31.99
C PRO A 111 -13.68 -11.52 30.59
N LYS A 112 -13.57 -12.47 29.65
CA LYS A 112 -13.92 -12.29 28.23
C LYS A 112 -15.34 -11.75 27.97
N PHE A 113 -16.26 -11.94 28.92
CA PHE A 113 -17.65 -11.48 28.79
C PHE A 113 -17.84 -9.99 29.16
N LEU A 114 -16.87 -9.34 29.83
CA LEU A 114 -16.99 -7.93 30.25
C LEU A 114 -16.43 -6.94 29.23
N HIS A 115 -15.57 -7.38 28.29
CA HIS A 115 -14.97 -6.57 27.23
C HIS A 115 -14.45 -5.19 27.69
N VAL A 116 -13.82 -5.11 28.89
CA VAL A 116 -13.26 -3.86 29.39
C VAL A 116 -12.00 -3.52 28.61
N LEU A 117 -11.95 -2.33 28.01
CA LEU A 117 -10.80 -1.90 27.20
C LEU A 117 -9.53 -1.67 28.07
N ASP A 118 -8.41 -2.24 27.65
CA ASP A 118 -7.08 -1.90 28.22
C ASP A 118 -6.52 -0.63 27.55
N LYS A 119 -7.14 0.49 27.87
CA LYS A 119 -6.72 1.80 27.34
C LYS A 119 -5.25 2.11 27.63
N ARG A 120 -4.73 1.68 28.79
CA ARG A 120 -3.35 1.95 29.19
C ARG A 120 -2.36 1.23 28.29
N ALA A 121 -2.58 -0.07 28.06
CA ALA A 121 -1.75 -0.85 27.15
C ALA A 121 -1.85 -0.29 25.72
N MET A 122 -3.06 0.00 25.21
CA MET A 122 -3.25 0.57 23.88
C MET A 122 -2.51 1.91 23.70
N LEU A 123 -2.56 2.82 24.67
CA LEU A 123 -1.82 4.09 24.65
C LEU A 123 -0.30 3.87 24.62
N THR A 124 0.21 2.99 25.50
CA THR A 124 1.65 2.70 25.58
C THR A 124 2.17 2.11 24.28
N ASN A 125 1.51 1.08 23.79
CA ASN A 125 1.90 0.40 22.55
C ASN A 125 1.77 1.31 21.32
N THR A 126 0.73 2.15 21.23
CA THR A 126 0.61 3.15 20.15
C THR A 126 1.78 4.13 20.16
N ARG A 127 2.17 4.62 21.34
CA ARG A 127 3.30 5.55 21.46
C ARG A 127 4.61 4.89 21.01
N GLU A 128 4.83 3.66 21.43
CA GLU A 128 6.01 2.90 21.05
C GLU A 128 6.04 2.59 19.55
N MET A 129 4.92 2.15 19.00
CA MET A 129 4.75 1.91 17.56
C MET A 129 5.08 3.16 16.74
N LEU A 130 4.47 4.30 17.06
CA LEU A 130 4.70 5.54 16.32
C LEU A 130 6.14 6.05 16.44
N ARG A 131 6.79 5.88 17.60
CA ARG A 131 8.21 6.23 17.79
C ARG A 131 9.15 5.49 16.83
N GLN A 132 8.75 4.31 16.37
CA GLN A 132 9.54 3.52 15.42
C GLN A 132 9.48 4.07 13.99
N TYR A 133 8.47 4.89 13.67
CA TYR A 133 8.23 5.37 12.31
C TYR A 133 8.44 6.87 12.12
N ALA A 134 8.38 7.68 13.18
CA ALA A 134 8.43 9.13 13.03
C ALA A 134 9.15 9.81 14.19
N MET A 135 10.02 10.78 13.85
CA MET A 135 10.70 11.63 14.86
C MET A 135 9.74 12.64 15.50
N ASN A 136 8.73 13.12 14.76
CA ASN A 136 7.70 14.05 15.25
C ASN A 136 6.38 13.32 15.40
N LEU A 137 6.14 12.76 16.59
CA LEU A 137 4.92 12.03 16.90
C LEU A 137 3.72 12.98 16.97
N PRO A 138 2.60 12.65 16.30
CA PRO A 138 1.34 13.34 16.58
C PRO A 138 0.91 13.03 18.02
N PRO A 139 0.17 13.97 18.67
CA PRO A 139 -0.41 13.72 20.00
C PRO A 139 -1.38 12.54 19.92
N ILE A 140 -1.06 11.42 20.60
CA ILE A 140 -1.80 10.17 20.47
C ILE A 140 -3.16 10.16 21.16
N ASP A 141 -3.39 11.09 22.05
CA ASP A 141 -4.63 11.28 22.83
C ASP A 141 -5.61 12.27 22.21
N ARG A 142 -5.20 12.99 21.15
CA ARG A 142 -6.07 13.92 20.41
C ARG A 142 -6.86 13.20 19.32
N PRO A 143 -8.06 13.73 18.98
CA PRO A 143 -8.82 13.29 17.82
C PRO A 143 -8.01 13.44 16.53
N VAL A 144 -8.18 12.48 15.62
CA VAL A 144 -7.44 12.47 14.34
C VAL A 144 -7.78 13.69 13.46
N GLU A 145 -8.97 14.23 13.55
CA GLU A 145 -9.37 15.47 12.84
C GLU A 145 -8.53 16.69 13.21
N ALA A 146 -7.93 16.72 14.41
CA ALA A 146 -7.03 17.78 14.87
C ALA A 146 -5.60 17.67 14.31
N LEU A 147 -5.29 16.61 13.57
CA LEU A 147 -3.97 16.37 12.96
C LEU A 147 -3.87 17.02 11.57
N SER A 148 -2.63 17.37 11.16
CA SER A 148 -2.36 17.74 9.77
C SER A 148 -2.58 16.56 8.82
N GLY A 149 -2.70 16.84 7.51
CA GLY A 149 -2.82 15.82 6.47
C GLY A 149 -1.69 14.79 6.54
N GLY A 150 -0.44 15.26 6.61
CA GLY A 150 0.74 14.41 6.73
C GLY A 150 0.76 13.57 8.02
N GLN A 151 0.35 14.15 9.15
CA GLN A 151 0.24 13.41 10.40
C GLN A 151 -0.81 12.30 10.33
N ARG A 152 -1.96 12.56 9.72
CA ARG A 152 -2.99 11.53 9.48
C ARG A 152 -2.45 10.41 8.61
N GLN A 153 -1.72 10.75 7.55
CA GLN A 153 -1.09 9.78 6.66
C GLN A 153 -0.09 8.89 7.40
N ILE A 154 0.78 9.49 8.23
CA ILE A 154 1.74 8.76 9.07
C ILE A 154 1.02 7.76 9.99
N VAL A 155 -0.06 8.19 10.65
CA VAL A 155 -0.86 7.30 11.52
C VAL A 155 -1.44 6.13 10.74
N ALA A 156 -1.99 6.37 9.54
CA ALA A 156 -2.58 5.32 8.70
C ALA A 156 -1.51 4.30 8.23
N ILE A 157 -0.33 4.78 7.80
CA ILE A 157 0.76 3.93 7.35
C ILE A 157 1.35 3.13 8.52
N ALA A 158 1.59 3.78 9.65
CA ALA A 158 2.11 3.11 10.84
C ALA A 158 1.14 2.03 11.35
N ARG A 159 -0.18 2.32 11.34
CA ARG A 159 -1.22 1.32 11.65
C ARG A 159 -1.13 0.11 10.72
N ALA A 160 -0.97 0.34 9.41
CA ALA A 160 -0.85 -0.75 8.44
C ALA A 160 0.40 -1.61 8.66
N GLY A 161 1.52 -1.03 9.10
CA GLY A 161 2.75 -1.76 9.40
C GLY A 161 2.80 -2.48 10.75
N ALA A 162 1.80 -2.27 11.63
CA ALA A 162 1.88 -2.69 13.04
C ALA A 162 1.44 -4.13 13.33
N TRP A 163 0.61 -4.74 12.49
CA TRP A 163 -0.17 -5.93 12.86
C TRP A 163 0.31 -7.23 12.22
N GLY A 164 1.62 -7.41 12.11
CA GLY A 164 2.18 -8.63 11.50
C GLY A 164 2.00 -8.66 9.99
N SER A 165 1.86 -7.50 9.39
CA SER A 165 1.76 -7.33 7.94
C SER A 165 3.01 -7.85 7.25
N LYS A 166 2.83 -8.49 6.10
CA LYS A 166 3.91 -8.90 5.19
C LYS A 166 3.97 -8.01 3.96
N LEU A 167 2.80 -7.47 3.58
CA LEU A 167 2.63 -6.59 2.43
C LEU A 167 1.72 -5.42 2.80
N VAL A 168 2.16 -4.20 2.50
CA VAL A 168 1.37 -2.98 2.63
C VAL A 168 1.12 -2.40 1.24
N LEU A 169 -0.15 -2.25 0.88
CA LEU A 169 -0.60 -1.60 -0.34
C LEU A 169 -0.89 -0.13 -0.05
N MET A 170 -0.40 0.79 -0.86
CA MET A 170 -0.63 2.23 -0.70
C MET A 170 -1.10 2.85 -2.00
N ASP A 171 -2.28 3.48 -1.99
CA ASP A 171 -2.83 4.18 -3.14
C ASP A 171 -2.65 5.70 -2.94
N GLU A 172 -1.70 6.30 -3.69
CA GLU A 172 -1.38 7.72 -3.67
C GLU A 172 -1.04 8.29 -2.26
N PRO A 173 -0.06 7.72 -1.54
CA PRO A 173 0.15 8.02 -0.11
C PRO A 173 0.58 9.46 0.20
N THR A 174 0.96 10.25 -0.79
CA THR A 174 1.39 11.64 -0.62
C THR A 174 0.55 12.64 -1.42
N ALA A 175 -0.57 12.20 -1.98
CA ALA A 175 -1.47 13.09 -2.70
C ALA A 175 -1.93 14.24 -1.79
N ALA A 176 -1.90 15.48 -2.32
CA ALA A 176 -2.30 16.71 -1.63
C ALA A 176 -1.50 17.07 -0.36
N LEU A 177 -0.29 16.52 -0.18
CA LEU A 177 0.64 16.90 0.89
C LEU A 177 1.66 17.95 0.44
N GLY A 178 2.08 18.81 1.37
CA GLY A 178 3.18 19.73 1.16
C GLY A 178 4.54 19.01 1.11
N VAL A 179 5.59 19.71 0.67
CA VAL A 179 6.93 19.12 0.48
C VAL A 179 7.49 18.50 1.77
N ALA A 180 7.35 19.18 2.91
CA ALA A 180 7.84 18.68 4.19
C ALA A 180 7.06 17.46 4.67
N GLU A 181 5.74 17.45 4.49
CA GLU A 181 4.87 16.32 4.85
C GLU A 181 5.14 15.10 3.97
N THR A 182 5.35 15.32 2.66
CA THR A 182 5.73 14.26 1.70
C THR A 182 7.02 13.57 2.14
N LYS A 183 8.06 14.33 2.51
CA LYS A 183 9.31 13.75 3.02
C LYS A 183 9.10 12.91 4.28
N ALA A 184 8.32 13.41 5.24
CA ALA A 184 8.02 12.67 6.46
C ALA A 184 7.28 11.35 6.17
N VAL A 185 6.34 11.34 5.23
CA VAL A 185 5.63 10.13 4.79
C VAL A 185 6.59 9.17 4.08
N GLU A 186 7.46 9.67 3.21
CA GLU A 186 8.48 8.86 2.52
C GLU A 186 9.42 8.16 3.53
N GLU A 187 9.86 8.86 4.58
CA GLU A 187 10.67 8.27 5.66
C GLU A 187 9.95 7.13 6.38
N VAL A 188 8.63 7.27 6.63
CA VAL A 188 7.82 6.21 7.22
C VAL A 188 7.72 5.00 6.28
N ILE A 189 7.52 5.21 4.97
CA ILE A 189 7.49 4.14 3.98
C ILE A 189 8.83 3.38 3.92
N LEU A 190 9.94 4.11 3.89
CA LEU A 190 11.29 3.53 3.95
C LEU A 190 11.52 2.77 5.26
N GLY A 191 10.97 3.26 6.36
CA GLY A 191 10.98 2.58 7.67
C GLY A 191 10.24 1.25 7.65
N LEU A 192 9.16 1.08 6.88
CA LEU A 192 8.50 -0.23 6.71
C LEU A 192 9.45 -1.24 6.05
N ARG A 193 10.12 -0.83 4.96
CA ARG A 193 11.11 -1.66 4.26
C ARG A 193 12.24 -2.09 5.18
N SER A 194 12.82 -1.18 5.95
CA SER A 194 13.92 -1.50 6.87
C SER A 194 13.55 -2.53 7.93
N ARG A 195 12.25 -2.74 8.17
CA ARG A 195 11.70 -3.77 9.07
C ARG A 195 11.31 -5.06 8.34
N GLY A 196 11.65 -5.17 7.06
CA GLY A 196 11.39 -6.36 6.24
C GLY A 196 9.98 -6.45 5.67
N LEU A 197 9.16 -5.38 5.75
CA LEU A 197 7.85 -5.37 5.11
C LEU A 197 8.01 -5.07 3.61
N SER A 198 7.22 -5.77 2.80
CA SER A 198 7.08 -5.45 1.38
C SER A 198 6.03 -4.35 1.21
N VAL A 199 6.25 -3.44 0.28
CA VAL A 199 5.33 -2.33 0.04
C VAL A 199 5.03 -2.22 -1.46
N LEU A 200 3.76 -2.08 -1.83
CA LEU A 200 3.34 -1.68 -3.17
C LEU A 200 2.77 -0.28 -3.10
N VAL A 201 3.44 0.68 -3.75
CA VAL A 201 3.03 2.08 -3.80
C VAL A 201 2.50 2.40 -5.19
N ILE A 202 1.23 2.84 -5.28
CA ILE A 202 0.72 3.52 -6.46
C ILE A 202 1.04 5.00 -6.31
N SER A 203 1.68 5.58 -7.31
CA SER A 203 1.88 7.03 -7.39
C SER A 203 1.96 7.47 -8.85
N HIS A 204 1.44 8.67 -9.12
CA HIS A 204 1.65 9.38 -10.39
C HIS A 204 2.85 10.33 -10.32
N ASN A 205 3.44 10.53 -9.13
CA ASN A 205 4.63 11.36 -8.92
C ASN A 205 5.90 10.50 -9.12
N LEU A 206 6.48 10.57 -10.31
CA LEU A 206 7.68 9.79 -10.65
C LEU A 206 8.88 10.17 -9.77
N ASP A 207 9.06 11.45 -9.41
CA ASP A 207 10.16 11.86 -8.52
C ASP A 207 10.09 11.14 -7.18
N GLN A 208 8.89 11.00 -6.61
CA GLN A 208 8.67 10.22 -5.41
C GLN A 208 9.01 8.74 -5.65
N VAL A 209 8.47 8.15 -6.71
CA VAL A 209 8.71 6.74 -7.05
C VAL A 209 10.21 6.47 -7.13
N PHE A 210 10.96 7.30 -7.84
CA PHE A 210 12.41 7.14 -7.97
C PHE A 210 13.18 7.31 -6.65
N ARG A 211 12.65 8.07 -5.68
CA ARG A 211 13.29 8.22 -4.36
C ARG A 211 13.09 7.04 -3.43
N ILE A 212 11.92 6.38 -3.48
CA ILE A 212 11.56 5.41 -2.44
C ILE A 212 11.46 3.96 -2.90
N THR A 213 11.40 3.69 -4.22
CA THR A 213 11.16 2.33 -4.70
C THR A 213 12.44 1.61 -5.12
N ASP A 214 12.42 0.29 -5.00
CA ASP A 214 13.48 -0.60 -5.49
C ASP A 214 13.17 -1.06 -6.92
N ARG A 215 11.88 -1.24 -7.25
CA ARG A 215 11.36 -1.67 -8.55
C ARG A 215 10.17 -0.85 -8.98
N ILE A 216 9.99 -0.70 -10.29
CA ILE A 216 8.88 0.02 -10.92
C ILE A 216 8.19 -0.90 -11.92
N TRP A 217 6.90 -1.13 -11.72
CA TRP A 217 6.01 -1.75 -12.70
C TRP A 217 5.21 -0.70 -13.43
N VAL A 218 5.12 -0.80 -14.75
CA VAL A 218 4.36 0.14 -15.58
C VAL A 218 3.10 -0.53 -16.11
N LEU A 219 1.95 -0.01 -15.70
CA LEU A 219 0.64 -0.43 -16.16
C LEU A 219 0.08 0.57 -17.18
N ARG A 220 -0.38 0.10 -18.31
CA ARG A 220 -0.96 0.94 -19.37
C ARG A 220 -2.13 0.24 -20.02
N ARG A 221 -3.30 0.91 -20.04
CA ARG A 221 -4.54 0.40 -20.65
C ARG A 221 -4.87 -1.04 -20.23
N GLY A 222 -4.78 -1.32 -18.95
CA GLY A 222 -5.08 -2.63 -18.37
C GLY A 222 -4.02 -3.71 -18.59
N LYS A 223 -2.84 -3.40 -19.15
CA LYS A 223 -1.76 -4.35 -19.38
C LYS A 223 -0.48 -3.91 -18.69
N LEU A 224 0.29 -4.86 -18.16
CA LEU A 224 1.66 -4.59 -17.73
C LEU A 224 2.57 -4.45 -18.96
N ILE A 225 3.26 -3.32 -19.04
CA ILE A 225 4.18 -3.01 -20.13
C ILE A 225 5.58 -3.51 -19.81
N GLY A 226 5.93 -3.55 -18.55
CA GLY A 226 7.21 -4.05 -18.10
C GLY A 226 7.56 -3.66 -16.67
N GLU A 227 8.66 -4.21 -16.22
CA GLU A 227 9.28 -3.99 -14.92
C GLU A 227 10.67 -3.37 -15.11
N ARG A 228 11.09 -2.54 -14.16
CA ARG A 228 12.43 -1.94 -14.12
C ARG A 228 12.96 -1.91 -12.68
N GLU A 229 14.26 -2.15 -12.54
CA GLU A 229 14.99 -1.81 -11.31
C GLU A 229 15.17 -0.29 -11.26
N THR A 230 14.71 0.34 -10.19
CA THR A 230 14.72 1.81 -10.08
C THR A 230 16.13 2.39 -10.21
N ALA A 231 17.13 1.77 -9.56
CA ALA A 231 18.52 2.23 -9.58
C ALA A 231 19.19 2.17 -10.97
N ARG A 232 18.63 1.38 -11.90
CA ARG A 232 19.17 1.17 -13.25
C ARG A 232 18.35 1.84 -14.35
N THR A 233 17.33 2.60 -13.98
CA THR A 233 16.34 3.16 -14.90
C THR A 233 16.33 4.68 -14.82
N LYS A 234 16.04 5.35 -15.92
CA LYS A 234 15.86 6.80 -15.98
C LYS A 234 14.37 7.18 -16.03
N PRO A 235 13.99 8.36 -15.49
CA PRO A 235 12.60 8.83 -15.54
C PRO A 235 12.02 8.85 -16.96
N ASP A 236 12.78 9.28 -17.96
CA ASP A 236 12.34 9.36 -19.35
C ASP A 236 11.96 7.99 -19.93
N GLU A 237 12.64 6.92 -19.52
CA GLU A 237 12.29 5.57 -19.92
C GLU A 237 10.91 5.16 -19.38
N ILE A 238 10.65 5.43 -18.10
CA ILE A 238 9.35 5.15 -17.49
C ILE A 238 8.25 5.99 -18.14
N VAL A 239 8.50 7.28 -18.41
CA VAL A 239 7.57 8.14 -19.16
C VAL A 239 7.30 7.57 -20.55
N GLY A 240 8.33 7.14 -21.27
CA GLY A 240 8.20 6.49 -22.57
C GLY A 240 7.35 5.20 -22.52
N MET A 241 7.47 4.39 -21.47
CA MET A 241 6.63 3.21 -21.26
C MET A 241 5.18 3.57 -20.96
N ILE A 242 4.93 4.57 -20.11
CA ILE A 242 3.58 5.04 -19.75
C ILE A 242 2.87 5.59 -21.00
N THR A 243 3.52 6.47 -21.75
CA THR A 243 2.93 7.12 -22.94
C THR A 243 2.89 6.20 -24.17
N GLY A 244 3.79 5.22 -24.23
CA GLY A 244 3.99 4.32 -25.37
C GLY A 244 4.94 4.86 -26.44
N ALA A 245 5.67 5.95 -26.16
CA ALA A 245 6.68 6.50 -27.06
C ALA A 245 7.84 5.50 -27.30
N ALA A 246 8.21 4.72 -26.29
CA ALA A 246 9.22 3.67 -26.40
C ALA A 246 8.87 2.52 -27.38
N ALA A 247 7.61 2.40 -27.79
CA ALA A 247 7.17 1.41 -28.79
C ALA A 247 7.34 1.92 -30.24
N LEU A 248 7.53 3.21 -30.44
CA LEU A 248 7.69 3.83 -31.77
C LEU A 248 9.14 3.73 -32.26
N ASP A 249 10.13 3.81 -31.37
CA ASP A 249 11.57 3.72 -31.72
C ASP A 249 12.01 2.30 -32.16
N ARG A 250 11.22 1.26 -31.93
CA ARG A 250 11.51 -0.12 -32.38
C ARG A 250 10.92 -0.44 -33.77
N ARG A 251 10.30 0.53 -34.44
CA ARG A 251 9.69 0.37 -35.79
C ARG A 251 10.32 1.23 -36.87
N SER A 252 11.45 1.88 -36.58
CA SER A 252 12.27 2.63 -37.54
C SER A 252 13.56 1.89 -37.87
#